data_0c31597d1b1b71279054a5f7c30accfe
#
_entry.id   0c31597d1b1b71279054a5f7c30accfe
#
_cell.length_a   1.000
_cell.length_b   1.000
_cell.length_c   1.000
_cell.angle_alpha   90.00
_cell.angle_beta   90.00
_cell.angle_gamma   90.00
#
_symmetry.space_group_name_H-M   'P 1'
#
loop_
_entity.id
_entity.type
_entity.pdbx_description
1 polymer ?
#
loop_
_entity_poly.entity_id
_entity_poly.type
_entity_poly.pdbx_seq_one_letter_code
_entity_poly.pdbx_strand_id
1 'polypeptide(L)'
;MGFPGLETDFRGQAFISADVMDATLDHVASAGTKLVVILPQPKELPPKAISLLRRSLDARALRSIVMPIVDYSVPGPAFLRAWHRVSPAFAAVFASGGSVGMCCQHGAGRSGLVAAMHLIEAGLKPIQAVTLLRSQFPESVENDLQFHWLX
;
A
#
# COMPACT_ATOMS: atom_id res chain seq x y z
N MET A 1 -4.87 -0.14 -0.56
CA MET A 1 -5.78 -1.16 -0.02
C MET A 1 -5.43 -1.48 1.42
N GLY A 2 -6.38 -2.02 2.13
CA GLY A 2 -6.10 -2.57 3.45
C GLY A 2 -5.26 -3.81 3.35
N PHE A 3 -4.75 -4.30 4.49
CA PHE A 3 -3.92 -5.49 4.50
C PHE A 3 -4.78 -6.71 4.15
N PRO A 4 -4.46 -7.44 3.08
CA PRO A 4 -5.32 -8.56 2.64
C PRO A 4 -5.47 -9.61 3.73
N GLY A 5 -6.71 -10.00 3.97
CA GLY A 5 -7.01 -11.04 4.95
C GLY A 5 -7.05 -10.59 6.39
N LEU A 6 -6.73 -9.32 6.67
CA LEU A 6 -6.74 -8.83 8.04
C LEU A 6 -8.18 -8.66 8.52
N GLU A 7 -8.52 -9.34 9.60
CA GLU A 7 -9.87 -9.31 10.17
C GLU A 7 -9.80 -9.21 11.68
N THR A 8 -10.94 -8.91 12.28
CA THR A 8 -11.06 -8.80 13.73
C THR A 8 -12.13 -9.77 14.21
N ASP A 9 -11.82 -10.55 15.24
CA ASP A 9 -12.80 -11.48 15.77
C ASP A 9 -13.78 -10.76 16.72
N PHE A 10 -14.71 -11.53 17.29
CA PHE A 10 -15.74 -10.92 18.14
C PHE A 10 -15.18 -10.33 19.42
N ARG A 11 -13.96 -10.69 19.80
CA ARG A 11 -13.27 -10.09 20.95
C ARG A 11 -12.45 -8.87 20.58
N GLY A 12 -12.45 -8.48 19.32
CA GLY A 12 -11.66 -7.36 18.85
C GLY A 12 -10.21 -7.70 18.54
N GLN A 13 -9.86 -8.99 18.52
CA GLN A 13 -8.49 -9.39 18.26
C GLN A 13 -8.26 -9.61 16.78
N ALA A 14 -7.17 -9.04 16.26
CA ALA A 14 -6.85 -9.15 14.84
C ALA A 14 -6.28 -10.53 14.51
N PHE A 15 -6.64 -11.01 13.32
CA PHE A 15 -6.11 -12.25 12.79
C PHE A 15 -6.09 -12.20 11.27
N ILE A 16 -5.37 -13.14 10.65
CA ILE A 16 -5.33 -13.24 9.19
C ILE A 16 -6.21 -14.41 8.75
N SER A 17 -7.17 -14.09 7.89
CA SER A 17 -7.99 -15.11 7.25
C SER A 17 -7.34 -15.49 5.92
N ALA A 18 -6.87 -16.74 5.81
CA ALA A 18 -6.23 -17.19 4.58
C ALA A 18 -7.19 -17.15 3.39
N ASP A 19 -8.44 -17.53 3.63
CA ASP A 19 -9.42 -17.54 2.54
C ASP A 19 -9.69 -16.12 2.02
N VAL A 20 -9.84 -15.16 2.93
CA VAL A 20 -10.08 -13.78 2.53
C VAL A 20 -8.86 -13.20 1.83
N MET A 21 -7.66 -13.49 2.35
CA MET A 21 -6.43 -13.07 1.71
C MET A 21 -6.35 -13.59 0.28
N ASP A 22 -6.60 -14.88 0.09
CA ASP A 22 -6.53 -15.48 -1.25
C ASP A 22 -7.56 -14.87 -2.19
N ALA A 23 -8.78 -14.65 -1.72
CA ALA A 23 -9.81 -14.06 -2.57
C ALA A 23 -9.43 -12.63 -2.98
N THR A 24 -8.90 -11.85 -2.03
CA THR A 24 -8.46 -10.49 -2.32
C THR A 24 -7.35 -10.48 -3.36
N LEU A 25 -6.35 -11.37 -3.19
CA LEU A 25 -5.22 -11.39 -4.10
C LEU A 25 -5.59 -11.95 -5.47
N ASP A 26 -6.55 -12.86 -5.55
CA ASP A 26 -7.06 -13.28 -6.85
C ASP A 26 -7.66 -12.09 -7.60
N HIS A 27 -8.43 -11.27 -6.89
CA HIS A 27 -9.00 -10.07 -7.49
C HIS A 27 -7.92 -9.08 -7.93
N VAL A 28 -6.93 -8.85 -7.06
CA VAL A 28 -5.81 -7.95 -7.36
C VAL A 28 -5.06 -8.43 -8.60
N ALA A 29 -4.77 -9.72 -8.68
CA ALA A 29 -4.07 -10.27 -9.82
C ALA A 29 -4.88 -10.13 -11.10
N SER A 30 -6.19 -10.37 -11.02
CA SER A 30 -7.05 -10.29 -12.21
C SER A 30 -7.20 -8.85 -12.69
N ALA A 31 -6.97 -7.87 -11.82
CA ALA A 31 -7.05 -6.45 -12.20
C ALA A 31 -5.77 -5.94 -12.87
N GLY A 32 -4.77 -6.80 -13.03
CA GLY A 32 -3.54 -6.39 -13.73
C GLY A 32 -2.42 -5.91 -12.83
N THR A 33 -2.55 -6.09 -11.53
CA THR A 33 -1.48 -5.71 -10.60
C THR A 33 -0.29 -6.64 -10.76
N LYS A 34 0.91 -6.06 -10.80
CA LYS A 34 2.15 -6.82 -10.96
C LYS A 34 3.09 -6.72 -9.77
N LEU A 35 2.89 -5.72 -8.93
CA LEU A 35 3.79 -5.41 -7.83
C LEU A 35 2.95 -4.86 -6.68
N VAL A 36 3.21 -5.33 -5.45
CA VAL A 36 2.52 -4.84 -4.27
C VAL A 36 3.54 -4.27 -3.29
N VAL A 37 3.32 -3.04 -2.85
CA VAL A 37 4.15 -2.40 -1.84
C VAL A 37 3.47 -2.55 -0.49
N ILE A 38 4.20 -3.09 0.49
CA ILE A 38 3.68 -3.43 1.81
C ILE A 38 4.19 -2.38 2.79
N LEU A 39 3.29 -1.54 3.30
CA LEU A 39 3.65 -0.37 4.08
C LEU A 39 3.54 -0.51 5.60
N PRO A 40 2.74 -1.43 6.17
CA PRO A 40 2.66 -1.49 7.62
C PRO A 40 3.93 -2.05 8.25
N GLN A 41 4.18 -1.64 9.48
CA GLN A 41 5.25 -2.24 10.26
C GLN A 41 4.81 -3.63 10.73
N PRO A 42 5.73 -4.61 10.81
CA PRO A 42 5.34 -5.95 11.24
C PRO A 42 4.66 -5.97 12.62
N LYS A 43 5.09 -5.09 13.52
CA LYS A 43 4.59 -5.11 14.90
C LYS A 43 3.12 -4.72 15.02
N GLU A 44 2.56 -4.07 14.00
CA GLU A 44 1.16 -3.66 14.07
C GLU A 44 0.21 -4.72 13.49
N LEU A 45 0.74 -5.85 13.06
CA LEU A 45 -0.03 -6.91 12.41
C LEU A 45 0.05 -8.19 13.22
N PRO A 46 -0.88 -9.13 13.01
CA PRO A 46 -0.76 -10.45 13.63
C PRO A 46 0.55 -11.12 13.24
N PRO A 47 1.04 -12.07 14.06
CA PRO A 47 2.31 -12.73 13.78
C PRO A 47 2.32 -13.35 12.39
N LYS A 48 3.45 -13.21 11.70
CA LYS A 48 3.70 -13.81 10.39
C LYS A 48 2.83 -13.26 9.28
N ALA A 49 2.10 -12.17 9.51
CA ALA A 49 1.17 -11.64 8.51
C ALA A 49 1.89 -11.28 7.20
N ILE A 50 3.04 -10.58 7.29
CA ILE A 50 3.76 -10.18 6.08
C ILE A 50 4.30 -11.40 5.34
N SER A 51 4.82 -12.39 6.07
CA SER A 51 5.31 -13.63 5.43
C SER A 51 4.19 -14.36 4.71
N LEU A 52 3.01 -14.44 5.33
CA LEU A 52 1.86 -15.07 4.70
C LEU A 52 1.47 -14.34 3.43
N LEU A 53 1.43 -13.00 3.50
CA LEU A 53 1.08 -12.20 2.34
C LEU A 53 2.08 -12.40 1.20
N ARG A 54 3.37 -12.35 1.51
CA ARG A 54 4.39 -12.48 0.47
C ARG A 54 4.34 -13.87 -0.17
N ARG A 55 4.09 -14.90 0.62
CA ARG A 55 3.97 -16.25 0.07
C ARG A 55 2.76 -16.36 -0.87
N SER A 56 1.64 -15.76 -0.48
CA SER A 56 0.45 -15.80 -1.31
C SER A 56 0.64 -14.99 -2.59
N LEU A 57 1.37 -13.87 -2.51
CA LEU A 57 1.71 -13.09 -3.71
C LEU A 57 2.63 -13.88 -4.63
N ASP A 58 3.65 -14.54 -4.06
CA ASP A 58 4.57 -15.36 -4.87
C ASP A 58 3.82 -16.46 -5.61
N ALA A 59 2.82 -17.07 -4.97
CA ALA A 59 2.04 -18.13 -5.61
C ALA A 59 1.30 -17.62 -6.84
N ARG A 60 1.08 -16.31 -6.94
CA ARG A 60 0.39 -15.71 -8.08
C ARG A 60 1.36 -14.98 -9.01
N ALA A 61 2.66 -15.19 -8.81
CA ALA A 61 3.72 -14.52 -9.59
C ALA A 61 3.66 -13.00 -9.46
N LEU A 62 3.21 -12.51 -8.31
CA LEU A 62 3.19 -11.08 -8.00
C LEU A 62 4.40 -10.73 -7.16
N ARG A 63 5.11 -9.68 -7.56
CA ARG A 63 6.27 -9.21 -6.80
C ARG A 63 5.80 -8.41 -5.59
N SER A 64 6.62 -8.38 -4.55
CA SER A 64 6.31 -7.57 -3.37
C SER A 64 7.57 -6.87 -2.86
N ILE A 65 7.37 -5.70 -2.28
CA ILE A 65 8.42 -4.91 -1.65
C ILE A 65 7.89 -4.42 -0.32
N VAL A 66 8.69 -4.61 0.75
CA VAL A 66 8.31 -4.14 2.08
C VAL A 66 8.98 -2.80 2.33
N MET A 67 8.19 -1.75 2.54
CA MET A 67 8.69 -0.40 2.78
C MET A 67 7.91 0.24 3.93
N PRO A 68 8.25 -0.09 5.19
CA PRO A 68 7.41 0.30 6.31
C PRO A 68 7.33 1.81 6.54
N ILE A 69 6.14 2.26 6.91
CA ILE A 69 5.88 3.62 7.40
C ILE A 69 5.14 3.49 8.72
N VAL A 70 5.53 4.25 9.72
CA VAL A 70 4.84 4.27 11.00
C VAL A 70 3.41 4.76 10.81
N ASP A 71 2.46 4.09 11.45
CA ASP A 71 1.04 4.42 11.28
C ASP A 71 0.78 5.89 11.63
N TYR A 72 -0.14 6.50 10.88
CA TYR A 72 -0.52 7.93 11.00
C TYR A 72 0.65 8.89 10.78
N SER A 73 1.75 8.40 10.21
CA SER A 73 2.95 9.19 10.06
C SER A 73 3.29 9.41 8.59
N VAL A 74 4.47 9.95 8.35
CA VAL A 74 4.97 10.22 7.01
C VAL A 74 6.24 9.40 6.76
N PRO A 75 6.61 9.19 5.50
CA PRO A 75 7.83 8.45 5.19
C PRO A 75 9.07 9.11 5.77
N GLY A 76 9.96 8.30 6.32
CA GLY A 76 11.23 8.79 6.82
C GLY A 76 12.33 8.66 5.77
N PRO A 77 13.57 9.02 6.17
CA PRO A 77 14.69 8.98 5.21
C PRO A 77 14.95 7.60 4.63
N ALA A 78 14.81 6.55 5.43
CA ALA A 78 15.04 5.19 4.93
C ALA A 78 14.01 4.83 3.86
N PHE A 79 12.74 5.24 4.06
CA PHE A 79 11.71 4.99 3.06
C PHE A 79 12.05 5.72 1.76
N LEU A 80 12.46 6.98 1.85
CA LEU A 80 12.76 7.76 0.66
C LEU A 80 13.94 7.19 -0.12
N ARG A 81 14.95 6.68 0.59
CA ARG A 81 16.07 6.01 -0.09
C ARG A 81 15.57 4.77 -0.84
N ALA A 82 14.72 3.97 -0.18
CA ALA A 82 14.16 2.79 -0.83
C ALA A 82 13.27 3.18 -2.00
N TRP A 83 12.50 4.26 -1.86
CA TRP A 83 11.64 4.75 -2.93
C TRP A 83 12.45 5.04 -4.19
N HIS A 84 13.58 5.72 -4.03
CA HIS A 84 14.42 6.02 -5.19
C HIS A 84 14.97 4.76 -5.84
N ARG A 85 15.29 3.75 -5.04
CA ARG A 85 15.78 2.48 -5.60
C ARG A 85 14.72 1.72 -6.37
N VAL A 86 13.48 1.76 -5.91
CA VAL A 86 12.42 0.94 -6.53
C VAL A 86 11.61 1.68 -7.59
N SER A 87 11.75 3.00 -7.71
CA SER A 87 10.99 3.76 -8.70
C SER A 87 11.13 3.21 -10.12
N PRO A 88 12.32 2.77 -10.56
CA PRO A 88 12.41 2.17 -11.90
C PRO A 88 11.52 0.94 -12.07
N ALA A 89 11.34 0.14 -11.01
CA ALA A 89 10.48 -1.02 -11.09
C ALA A 89 9.02 -0.61 -11.27
N PHE A 90 8.60 0.46 -10.59
CA PHE A 90 7.25 0.99 -10.78
C PHE A 90 7.05 1.45 -12.22
N ALA A 91 8.02 2.20 -12.75
CA ALA A 91 7.93 2.69 -14.12
C ALA A 91 7.84 1.53 -15.11
N ALA A 92 8.59 0.46 -14.88
CA ALA A 92 8.54 -0.70 -15.76
C ALA A 92 7.17 -1.37 -15.74
N VAL A 93 6.56 -1.47 -14.55
CA VAL A 93 5.22 -2.05 -14.44
C VAL A 93 4.21 -1.22 -15.21
N PHE A 94 4.24 0.10 -15.04
CA PHE A 94 3.30 0.98 -15.74
C PHE A 94 3.52 0.94 -17.25
N ALA A 95 4.77 0.87 -17.68
CA ALA A 95 5.07 0.80 -19.12
C ALA A 95 4.53 -0.48 -19.75
N SER A 96 4.43 -1.55 -18.97
CA SER A 96 3.88 -2.82 -19.47
C SER A 96 2.36 -2.88 -19.42
N GLY A 97 1.72 -1.81 -18.95
CA GLY A 97 0.26 -1.78 -18.81
C GLY A 97 -0.26 -2.35 -17.51
N GLY A 98 0.63 -2.69 -16.59
CA GLY A 98 0.22 -3.21 -15.30
C GLY A 98 0.00 -2.12 -14.28
N SER A 99 -0.36 -2.51 -13.06
CA SER A 99 -0.53 -1.57 -11.97
C SER A 99 0.26 -2.01 -10.74
N VAL A 100 0.45 -1.06 -9.83
CA VAL A 100 1.13 -1.29 -8.56
C VAL A 100 0.10 -1.16 -7.45
N GLY A 101 0.01 -2.16 -6.59
CA GLY A 101 -0.85 -2.11 -5.42
C GLY A 101 -0.07 -1.63 -4.21
N MET A 102 -0.75 -0.96 -3.31
CA MET A 102 -0.13 -0.50 -2.07
C MET A 102 -1.05 -0.89 -0.92
N CYS A 103 -0.51 -1.53 0.10
CA CYS A 103 -1.32 -1.88 1.25
C CYS A 103 -0.74 -1.30 2.52
N CYS A 104 -1.62 -0.82 3.39
CA CYS A 104 -1.29 -0.50 4.76
C CYS A 104 -2.27 -1.27 5.64
N GLN A 105 -2.55 -0.81 6.85
CA GLN A 105 -3.46 -1.58 7.67
C GLN A 105 -4.91 -1.42 7.19
N HIS A 106 -5.35 -0.18 7.00
CA HIS A 106 -6.75 0.11 6.61
C HIS A 106 -6.94 0.48 5.15
N GLY A 107 -5.88 0.85 4.45
CA GLY A 107 -5.97 1.14 3.03
C GLY A 107 -6.21 2.60 2.67
N ALA A 108 -6.07 3.51 3.62
CA ALA A 108 -6.40 4.92 3.40
C ALA A 108 -5.20 5.84 3.61
N GLY A 109 -4.68 5.89 4.84
CA GLY A 109 -3.68 6.89 5.19
C GLY A 109 -2.36 6.71 4.47
N ARG A 110 -1.63 5.67 4.84
CA ARG A 110 -0.29 5.44 4.28
C ARG A 110 -0.36 5.06 2.81
N SER A 111 -1.33 4.23 2.43
CA SER A 111 -1.51 3.87 1.02
C SER A 111 -1.86 5.11 0.20
N GLY A 112 -2.76 5.94 0.71
CA GLY A 112 -3.12 7.19 0.03
C GLY A 112 -1.95 8.14 -0.07
N LEU A 113 -1.13 8.23 0.99
CA LEU A 113 0.04 9.11 0.99
C LEU A 113 1.04 8.70 -0.10
N VAL A 114 1.35 7.41 -0.20
CA VAL A 114 2.30 6.94 -1.19
C VAL A 114 1.73 7.09 -2.60
N ALA A 115 0.44 6.84 -2.77
CA ALA A 115 -0.20 7.07 -4.08
C ALA A 115 -0.12 8.56 -4.45
N ALA A 116 -0.33 9.46 -3.48
CA ALA A 116 -0.20 10.90 -3.74
C ALA A 116 1.23 11.28 -4.13
N MET A 117 2.23 10.71 -3.44
CA MET A 117 3.63 10.92 -3.83
C MET A 117 3.85 10.62 -5.31
N HIS A 118 3.33 9.46 -5.74
CA HIS A 118 3.51 9.06 -7.13
C HIS A 118 2.85 10.06 -8.08
N LEU A 119 1.63 10.49 -7.76
CA LEU A 119 0.93 11.45 -8.61
C LEU A 119 1.65 12.79 -8.67
N ILE A 120 2.21 13.23 -7.55
CA ILE A 120 2.96 14.49 -7.52
C ILE A 120 4.23 14.38 -8.35
N GLU A 121 4.93 13.26 -8.26
CA GLU A 121 6.11 13.05 -9.11
C GLU A 121 5.74 12.99 -10.58
N ALA A 122 4.50 12.60 -10.89
CA ALA A 122 4.00 12.59 -12.27
C ALA A 122 3.51 13.96 -12.75
N GLY A 123 3.53 14.97 -11.88
CA GLY A 123 3.23 16.34 -12.29
C GLY A 123 2.06 17.03 -11.60
N LEU A 124 1.27 16.32 -10.79
CA LEU A 124 0.16 16.96 -10.10
C LEU A 124 0.66 17.78 -8.92
N LYS A 125 -0.05 18.87 -8.61
CA LYS A 125 0.21 19.59 -7.37
C LYS A 125 -0.36 18.80 -6.18
N PRO A 126 0.19 18.99 -4.97
CA PRO A 126 -0.29 18.20 -3.82
C PRO A 126 -1.79 18.26 -3.61
N ILE A 127 -2.42 19.44 -3.72
CA ILE A 127 -3.86 19.52 -3.52
C ILE A 127 -4.62 18.78 -4.61
N GLN A 128 -4.10 18.79 -5.83
CA GLN A 128 -4.72 18.07 -6.94
C GLN A 128 -4.64 16.56 -6.73
N ALA A 129 -3.47 16.08 -6.27
CA ALA A 129 -3.29 14.65 -6.03
C ALA A 129 -4.21 14.15 -4.93
N VAL A 130 -4.29 14.89 -3.82
CA VAL A 130 -5.12 14.49 -2.70
C VAL A 130 -6.61 14.55 -3.08
N THR A 131 -7.01 15.58 -3.81
CA THR A 131 -8.40 15.70 -4.24
C THR A 131 -8.79 14.52 -5.14
N LEU A 132 -7.93 14.15 -6.07
CA LEU A 132 -8.21 13.02 -6.95
C LEU A 132 -8.35 11.72 -6.15
N LEU A 133 -7.44 11.47 -5.21
CA LEU A 133 -7.52 10.25 -4.42
C LEU A 133 -8.76 10.22 -3.55
N ARG A 134 -9.10 11.36 -2.94
CA ARG A 134 -10.28 11.44 -2.07
C ARG A 134 -11.59 11.33 -2.84
N SER A 135 -11.58 11.57 -4.14
CA SER A 135 -12.78 11.35 -4.94
C SER A 135 -13.13 9.86 -4.99
N GLN A 136 -12.15 8.98 -4.80
CA GLN A 136 -12.37 7.53 -4.81
C GLN A 136 -12.37 6.95 -3.39
N PHE A 137 -11.49 7.45 -2.54
CA PHE A 137 -11.38 7.04 -1.14
C PHE A 137 -11.30 8.28 -0.28
N PRO A 138 -12.43 8.74 0.27
CA PRO A 138 -12.44 10.01 1.02
C PRO A 138 -11.47 10.08 2.19
N GLU A 139 -11.05 8.93 2.74
CA GLU A 139 -10.13 8.90 3.87
C GLU A 139 -8.65 8.91 3.47
N SER A 140 -8.35 8.99 2.18
CA SER A 140 -6.97 9.03 1.71
C SER A 140 -6.26 10.24 2.28
N VAL A 141 -4.99 10.06 2.68
CA VAL A 141 -4.19 11.07 3.35
C VAL A 141 -4.93 11.52 4.61
N GLU A 142 -4.76 10.74 5.66
CA GLU A 142 -5.63 10.71 6.83
C GLU A 142 -5.60 11.95 7.71
N ASN A 143 -4.47 12.68 7.72
CA ASN A 143 -4.32 13.76 8.68
C ASN A 143 -3.50 14.90 8.08
N ASP A 144 -3.46 16.01 8.83
CA ASP A 144 -2.78 17.22 8.36
C ASP A 144 -1.27 17.04 8.24
N LEU A 145 -0.67 16.24 9.12
CA LEU A 145 0.77 15.97 9.03
C LEU A 145 1.11 15.33 7.68
N GLN A 146 0.32 14.33 7.30
CA GLN A 146 0.53 13.66 6.02
C GLN A 146 0.30 14.62 4.85
N PHE A 147 -0.75 15.42 4.92
CA PHE A 147 -1.03 16.36 3.84
C PHE A 147 0.08 17.39 3.68
N HIS A 148 0.54 17.98 4.79
CA HIS A 148 1.59 19.00 4.73
C HIS A 148 2.92 18.42 4.26
N TRP A 149 3.21 17.16 4.58
CA TRP A 149 4.44 16.52 4.12
C TRP A 149 4.51 16.48 2.60
N LEU A 150 3.41 16.34 1.91
CA LEU A 150 3.37 16.30 0.44
C LEU A 150 3.85 17.58 -0.22
N UNK A 151 3.64 18.54 0.44
CA UNK A 151 4.07 19.79 -0.05
C UNK A 151 5.41 19.90 -0.09
#